data_58d35f2dc061bb7f20835863457340a3
#
_entry.id   58d35f2dc061bb7f20835863457340a3
#
_cell.length_a   1.000
_cell.length_b   1.000
_cell.length_c   1.000
_cell.angle_alpha   90.00
_cell.angle_beta   90.00
_cell.angle_gamma   90.00
#
_symmetry.space_group_name_H-M   'P 1'
#
loop_
_entity.id
_entity.type
_entity.pdbx_description
1 polymer ?
#
loop_
_entity_poly.entity_id
_entity_poly.type
_entity_poly.pdbx_seq_one_letter_code
_entity_poly.pdbx_strand_id
1 'polypeptide(L)'
;ATGHENVAMPVLIPESLLKKEGELVNGFAPEVAWVTAGGSDPLEERLAVRPTSETMFCDHFSHVLHSYRDLPMLYNQWCSVVRWEKSTRPFLRTREFWWQEGHTIHETAEEAKAETEQQLNCYADFAEHDLCIPVLKGRKTDKEKFAGAEATYTIEAMMKDGKALQSGTSHYFGDKFSRAYDVTFTGRDNTLQYPFQTSWGASTRLIGAIIMTHGDDDGLILPPAIAPVQVVIVPVAAHKPGVLDKC
;
A
#
# COMPACT_ATOMS: atom_id res chain seq x y z
N ALA A 1 -16.22 -0.43 -6.23
CA ALA A 1 -15.14 -0.86 -7.12
C ALA A 1 -14.69 0.34 -7.95
N THR A 2 -13.43 0.73 -7.82
CA THR A 2 -12.84 1.94 -8.42
C THR A 2 -12.24 1.71 -9.82
N GLY A 3 -12.46 0.49 -10.41
CA GLY A 3 -12.06 0.17 -11.78
C GLY A 3 -10.60 -0.26 -11.95
N HIS A 4 -9.89 -0.56 -10.86
CA HIS A 4 -8.49 -0.99 -10.92
C HIS A 4 -8.36 -2.46 -11.33
N GLU A 5 -7.35 -2.74 -12.15
CA GLU A 5 -6.96 -4.10 -12.53
C GLU A 5 -6.01 -4.69 -11.51
N ASN A 6 -6.25 -5.94 -11.10
CA ASN A 6 -5.36 -6.64 -10.20
C ASN A 6 -4.23 -7.29 -10.99
N VAL A 7 -3.00 -6.96 -10.65
CA VAL A 7 -1.77 -7.44 -11.31
C VAL A 7 -0.82 -8.06 -10.28
N ALA A 8 0.24 -8.70 -10.76
CA ALA A 8 1.31 -9.23 -9.93
C ALA A 8 2.67 -8.88 -10.54
N MET A 9 3.44 -8.06 -9.85
CA MET A 9 4.81 -7.70 -10.25
C MET A 9 5.84 -8.65 -9.62
N PRO A 10 7.03 -8.79 -10.23
CA PRO A 10 8.11 -9.62 -9.69
C PRO A 10 8.53 -9.21 -8.28
N VAL A 11 9.03 -10.18 -7.51
CA VAL A 11 9.53 -9.92 -6.13
C VAL A 11 10.91 -9.26 -6.14
N LEU A 12 11.73 -9.58 -7.15
CA LEU A 12 13.13 -9.16 -7.24
C LEU A 12 13.29 -8.01 -8.23
N ILE A 13 14.02 -6.97 -7.81
CA ILE A 13 14.29 -5.77 -8.59
C ILE A 13 15.80 -5.69 -8.87
N PRO A 14 16.26 -5.62 -10.12
CA PRO A 14 17.66 -5.36 -10.43
C PRO A 14 18.15 -4.05 -9.80
N GLU A 15 19.35 -4.05 -9.24
CA GLU A 15 19.92 -2.86 -8.61
C GLU A 15 20.02 -1.68 -9.59
N SER A 16 20.37 -1.95 -10.84
CA SER A 16 20.45 -0.96 -11.92
C SER A 16 19.11 -0.26 -12.16
N LEU A 17 18.01 -1.01 -12.10
CA LEU A 17 16.67 -0.47 -12.24
C LEU A 17 16.28 0.38 -11.05
N LEU A 18 16.58 -0.08 -9.84
CA LEU A 18 16.29 0.65 -8.59
C LEU A 18 17.03 1.99 -8.54
N LYS A 19 18.25 2.06 -9.08
CA LYS A 19 19.09 3.28 -9.06
C LYS A 19 18.65 4.39 -10.00
N LYS A 20 17.70 4.16 -10.90
CA LYS A 20 17.22 5.21 -11.83
C LYS A 20 16.55 6.37 -11.10
N GLU A 21 15.94 6.13 -9.96
CA GLU A 21 15.34 7.16 -9.10
C GLU A 21 16.11 7.28 -7.79
N GLY A 22 16.94 8.36 -7.69
CA GLY A 22 17.87 8.53 -6.58
C GLY A 22 17.23 8.84 -5.24
N GLU A 23 16.11 9.56 -5.21
CA GLU A 23 15.41 9.90 -3.95
C GLU A 23 14.79 8.65 -3.32
N LEU A 24 14.18 7.78 -4.13
CA LEU A 24 13.62 6.50 -3.68
C LEU A 24 14.72 5.59 -3.12
N VAL A 25 15.84 5.48 -3.84
CA VAL A 25 17.00 4.68 -3.41
C VAL A 25 17.52 5.18 -2.06
N ASN A 26 17.72 6.47 -1.92
CA ASN A 26 18.23 7.07 -0.67
C ASN A 26 17.26 6.86 0.50
N GLY A 27 15.96 6.92 0.25
CA GLY A 27 14.93 6.68 1.25
C GLY A 27 14.89 5.24 1.77
N PHE A 28 15.12 4.25 0.90
CA PHE A 28 15.04 2.82 1.25
C PHE A 28 16.39 2.12 1.43
N ALA A 29 17.52 2.74 1.03
CA ALA A 29 18.83 2.10 1.04
C ALA A 29 19.18 1.36 2.35
N PRO A 30 18.85 1.88 3.56
CA PRO A 30 19.16 1.19 4.80
C PRO A 30 18.31 -0.07 5.07
N GLU A 31 17.18 -0.22 4.37
CA GLU A 31 16.15 -1.23 4.65
C GLU A 31 16.00 -2.25 3.52
N VAL A 32 16.81 -2.19 2.47
CA VAL A 32 16.74 -3.13 1.36
C VAL A 32 17.42 -4.45 1.74
N ALA A 33 16.69 -5.56 1.53
CA ALA A 33 17.27 -6.89 1.55
C ALA A 33 17.81 -7.24 0.16
N TRP A 34 19.05 -7.72 0.08
CA TRP A 34 19.74 -8.02 -1.17
C TRP A 34 19.93 -9.50 -1.40
N VAL A 35 19.60 -9.97 -2.60
CA VAL A 35 19.96 -11.28 -3.11
C VAL A 35 21.25 -11.13 -3.91
N THR A 36 22.30 -11.84 -3.51
CA THR A 36 23.65 -11.74 -4.08
C THR A 36 24.13 -13.02 -4.76
N ALA A 37 23.38 -14.12 -4.62
CA ALA A 37 23.69 -15.40 -5.24
C ALA A 37 22.43 -16.13 -5.66
N GLY A 38 22.50 -16.89 -6.75
CA GLY A 38 21.51 -17.85 -7.21
C GLY A 38 22.05 -19.28 -7.00
N GLY A 39 21.48 -20.03 -6.06
CA GLY A 39 22.10 -21.28 -5.62
C GLY A 39 23.44 -21.01 -4.95
N SER A 40 24.53 -21.61 -5.46
CA SER A 40 25.91 -21.38 -5.00
C SER A 40 26.66 -20.31 -5.78
N ASP A 41 26.10 -19.84 -6.89
CA ASP A 41 26.80 -18.95 -7.82
C ASP A 41 26.49 -17.49 -7.52
N PRO A 42 27.51 -16.61 -7.39
CA PRO A 42 27.30 -15.17 -7.25
C PRO A 42 26.57 -14.60 -8.47
N LEU A 43 25.66 -13.66 -8.24
CA LEU A 43 25.01 -12.93 -9.30
C LEU A 43 25.96 -11.85 -9.85
N GLU A 44 25.92 -11.61 -11.16
CA GLU A 44 26.64 -10.50 -11.79
C GLU A 44 26.13 -9.14 -11.29
N GLU A 45 24.82 -9.04 -11.07
CA GLU A 45 24.14 -7.90 -10.46
C GLU A 45 23.28 -8.37 -9.29
N ARG A 46 23.39 -7.72 -8.15
CA ARG A 46 22.53 -8.04 -7.00
C ARG A 46 21.10 -7.57 -7.23
N LEU A 47 20.15 -8.30 -6.64
CA LEU A 47 18.74 -8.04 -6.76
C LEU A 47 18.19 -7.59 -5.41
N ALA A 48 17.40 -6.52 -5.40
CA ALA A 48 16.66 -6.10 -4.22
C ALA A 48 15.39 -6.96 -4.07
N VAL A 49 15.13 -7.44 -2.88
CA VAL A 49 13.78 -7.91 -2.55
C VAL A 49 12.92 -6.66 -2.39
N ARG A 50 11.86 -6.54 -3.16
CA ARG A 50 11.06 -5.29 -3.27
C ARG A 50 10.66 -4.73 -1.89
N PRO A 51 11.08 -3.49 -1.56
CA PRO A 51 10.59 -2.77 -0.37
C PRO A 51 9.30 -2.01 -0.68
N THR A 52 9.04 -1.76 -1.94
CA THR A 52 7.90 -1.12 -2.60
C THR A 52 8.02 -1.35 -4.11
N SER A 53 7.02 -1.03 -4.90
CA SER A 53 6.96 -1.48 -6.30
C SER A 53 6.95 -0.36 -7.35
N GLU A 54 7.12 0.92 -6.98
CA GLU A 54 7.11 2.06 -7.92
C GLU A 54 8.04 1.83 -9.10
N THR A 55 9.27 1.38 -8.81
CA THR A 55 10.31 1.10 -9.81
C THR A 55 9.86 0.10 -10.87
N MET A 56 9.26 -1.01 -10.44
CA MET A 56 8.79 -2.06 -11.37
C MET A 56 7.59 -1.60 -12.19
N PHE A 57 6.67 -0.85 -11.58
CA PHE A 57 5.54 -0.29 -12.30
C PHE A 57 5.99 0.74 -13.32
N CYS A 58 6.96 1.58 -12.99
CA CYS A 58 7.53 2.54 -13.94
C CYS A 58 8.20 1.83 -15.13
N ASP A 59 8.98 0.79 -14.86
CA ASP A 59 9.58 -0.02 -15.93
C ASP A 59 8.49 -0.67 -16.80
N HIS A 60 7.47 -1.26 -16.21
CA HIS A 60 6.33 -1.82 -16.95
C HIS A 60 5.63 -0.74 -17.79
N PHE A 61 5.30 0.40 -17.21
CA PHE A 61 4.63 1.50 -17.92
C PHE A 61 5.43 2.00 -19.11
N SER A 62 6.78 2.05 -19.01
CA SER A 62 7.64 2.47 -20.10
C SER A 62 7.55 1.56 -21.33
N HIS A 63 7.11 0.30 -21.15
CA HIS A 63 6.98 -0.68 -22.22
C HIS A 63 5.57 -0.77 -22.81
N VAL A 64 4.54 -0.39 -22.06
CA VAL A 64 3.14 -0.60 -22.46
C VAL A 64 2.38 0.69 -22.80
N LEU A 65 2.85 1.84 -22.31
CA LEU A 65 2.24 3.13 -22.58
C LEU A 65 2.76 3.69 -23.89
N HIS A 66 1.87 4.00 -24.85
CA HIS A 66 2.24 4.53 -26.15
C HIS A 66 1.50 5.82 -26.50
N SER A 67 0.25 5.95 -26.09
CA SER A 67 -0.60 7.08 -26.45
C SER A 67 -1.55 7.48 -25.31
N TYR A 68 -2.10 8.70 -25.41
CA TYR A 68 -3.12 9.16 -24.47
C TYR A 68 -4.34 8.25 -24.40
N ARG A 69 -4.58 7.40 -25.41
CA ARG A 69 -5.70 6.44 -25.41
C ARG A 69 -5.51 5.27 -24.45
N ASP A 70 -4.27 5.02 -24.03
CA ASP A 70 -3.91 3.98 -23.08
C ASP A 70 -4.12 4.44 -21.63
N LEU A 71 -4.35 5.75 -21.42
CA LEU A 71 -4.53 6.37 -20.11
C LEU A 71 -6.00 6.54 -19.74
N PRO A 72 -6.36 6.46 -18.45
CA PRO A 72 -5.47 6.12 -17.34
C PRO A 72 -5.19 4.63 -17.25
N MET A 73 -3.98 4.24 -16.77
CA MET A 73 -3.69 2.87 -16.35
C MET A 73 -3.82 2.80 -14.83
N LEU A 74 -4.69 1.90 -14.36
CA LEU A 74 -5.07 1.80 -12.95
C LEU A 74 -4.77 0.40 -12.47
N TYR A 75 -3.62 0.19 -11.81
CA TYR A 75 -3.19 -1.10 -11.33
C TYR A 75 -3.19 -1.19 -9.81
N ASN A 76 -3.50 -2.40 -9.34
CA ASN A 76 -3.48 -2.80 -7.95
C ASN A 76 -2.80 -4.15 -7.81
N GLN A 77 -2.03 -4.37 -6.75
CA GLN A 77 -1.56 -5.70 -6.39
C GLN A 77 -1.71 -5.98 -4.90
N TRP A 78 -2.01 -7.25 -4.60
CA TRP A 78 -1.93 -7.81 -3.26
C TRP A 78 -0.63 -8.59 -3.17
N CYS A 79 0.27 -8.17 -2.31
CA CYS A 79 1.59 -8.77 -2.26
C CYS A 79 2.27 -8.58 -0.90
N SER A 80 3.40 -9.27 -0.70
CA SER A 80 4.31 -8.94 0.38
C SER A 80 5.45 -8.05 -0.11
N VAL A 81 6.01 -7.27 0.81
CA VAL A 81 7.24 -6.51 0.65
C VAL A 81 8.16 -6.73 1.84
N VAL A 82 9.46 -6.51 1.62
CA VAL A 82 10.47 -6.69 2.65
C VAL A 82 11.19 -5.38 2.93
N ARG A 83 11.14 -4.94 4.19
CA ARG A 83 11.89 -3.80 4.72
C ARG A 83 12.72 -4.27 5.90
N TRP A 84 14.05 -4.21 5.77
CA TRP A 84 14.97 -4.79 6.76
C TRP A 84 15.06 -3.93 8.02
N GLU A 85 13.95 -3.88 8.74
CA GLU A 85 13.79 -3.10 9.98
C GLU A 85 14.72 -3.58 11.09
N LYS A 86 15.37 -2.65 11.79
CA LYS A 86 16.22 -2.93 12.94
C LYS A 86 15.43 -3.36 14.18
N SER A 87 14.25 -2.76 14.35
CA SER A 87 13.34 -3.02 15.48
C SER A 87 11.96 -3.36 14.95
N THR A 88 11.40 -4.48 15.39
CA THR A 88 10.11 -4.97 14.93
C THR A 88 9.07 -4.96 16.05
N ARG A 89 7.79 -4.82 15.65
CA ARG A 89 6.62 -4.98 16.52
C ARG A 89 5.55 -5.75 15.76
N PRO A 90 4.91 -6.77 16.37
CA PRO A 90 3.87 -7.55 15.70
C PRO A 90 2.82 -6.65 15.01
N PHE A 91 2.48 -6.98 13.76
CA PHE A 91 1.58 -6.25 12.87
C PHE A 91 1.93 -4.80 12.54
N LEU A 92 2.54 -4.05 13.46
CA LEU A 92 2.81 -2.62 13.29
C LEU A 92 4.05 -2.35 12.45
N ARG A 93 5.11 -3.15 12.67
CA ARG A 93 6.39 -3.01 12.00
C ARG A 93 7.11 -4.34 11.94
N THR A 94 6.99 -5.04 10.82
CA THR A 94 7.63 -6.32 10.55
C THR A 94 8.56 -6.23 9.35
N ARG A 95 9.53 -7.13 9.25
CA ARG A 95 10.48 -7.14 8.13
C ARG A 95 9.82 -7.51 6.82
N GLU A 96 8.89 -8.46 6.85
CA GLU A 96 7.99 -8.77 5.75
C GLU A 96 6.56 -8.49 6.21
N PHE A 97 5.74 -7.91 5.34
CA PHE A 97 4.34 -7.71 5.60
C PHE A 97 3.52 -7.79 4.32
N TRP A 98 2.28 -8.20 4.48
CA TRP A 98 1.29 -8.20 3.41
C TRP A 98 0.64 -6.84 3.32
N TRP A 99 0.42 -6.41 2.12
CA TRP A 99 -0.29 -5.17 1.84
C TRP A 99 -1.06 -5.23 0.52
N GLN A 100 -1.87 -4.25 0.31
CA GLN A 100 -2.39 -3.83 -0.95
C GLN A 100 -1.63 -2.57 -1.33
N GLU A 101 -1.16 -2.49 -2.56
CA GLU A 101 -0.59 -1.28 -3.15
C GLU A 101 -1.18 -1.06 -4.53
N GLY A 102 -1.47 0.20 -4.84
CA GLY A 102 -1.90 0.61 -6.17
C GLY A 102 -0.89 1.55 -6.80
N HIS A 103 -0.78 1.48 -8.12
CA HIS A 103 0.09 2.31 -8.92
C HIS A 103 -0.65 2.70 -10.18
N THR A 104 -0.78 4.00 -10.43
CA THR A 104 -1.57 4.53 -11.53
C THR A 104 -0.82 5.60 -12.29
N ILE A 105 -1.15 5.73 -13.58
CA ILE A 105 -0.66 6.81 -14.44
C ILE A 105 -1.83 7.47 -15.17
N HIS A 106 -1.75 8.77 -15.33
CA HIS A 106 -2.81 9.64 -15.83
C HIS A 106 -2.29 10.63 -16.86
N GLU A 107 -3.19 11.08 -17.76
CA GLU A 107 -2.85 12.09 -18.77
C GLU A 107 -2.57 13.46 -18.13
N THR A 108 -3.31 13.80 -17.07
CA THR A 108 -3.24 15.13 -16.44
C THR A 108 -2.92 15.06 -14.94
N ALA A 109 -2.36 16.15 -14.43
CA ALA A 109 -2.10 16.31 -13.00
C ALA A 109 -3.41 16.30 -12.17
N GLU A 110 -4.46 16.86 -12.72
CA GLU A 110 -5.76 16.93 -12.07
C GLU A 110 -6.37 15.55 -11.88
N GLU A 111 -6.29 14.68 -12.90
CA GLU A 111 -6.73 13.27 -12.80
C GLU A 111 -5.93 12.51 -11.74
N ALA A 112 -4.61 12.64 -11.74
CA ALA A 112 -3.75 11.99 -10.77
C ALA A 112 -4.02 12.47 -9.33
N LYS A 113 -4.26 13.77 -9.13
CA LYS A 113 -4.64 14.32 -7.82
C LYS A 113 -6.00 13.81 -7.35
N ALA A 114 -6.97 13.75 -8.27
CA ALA A 114 -8.30 13.20 -7.98
C ALA A 114 -8.22 11.72 -7.56
N GLU A 115 -7.38 10.92 -8.26
CA GLU A 115 -7.14 9.53 -7.90
C GLU A 115 -6.48 9.41 -6.52
N THR A 116 -5.48 10.26 -6.23
CA THR A 116 -4.81 10.30 -4.91
C THR A 116 -5.81 10.56 -3.78
N GLU A 117 -6.73 11.50 -3.97
CA GLU A 117 -7.77 11.82 -3.00
C GLU A 117 -8.82 10.72 -2.89
N GLN A 118 -9.25 10.14 -4.02
CA GLN A 118 -10.20 9.03 -4.05
C GLN A 118 -9.71 7.85 -3.19
N GLN A 119 -8.45 7.44 -3.35
CA GLN A 119 -7.91 6.32 -2.61
C GLN A 119 -7.72 6.62 -1.12
N LEU A 120 -7.32 7.83 -0.78
CA LEU A 120 -7.29 8.28 0.62
C LEU A 120 -8.69 8.17 1.26
N ASN A 121 -9.73 8.60 0.54
CA ASN A 121 -11.11 8.52 1.00
C ASN A 121 -11.60 7.07 1.12
N CYS A 122 -11.24 6.18 0.19
CA CYS A 122 -11.54 4.75 0.28
C CYS A 122 -10.93 4.12 1.54
N TYR A 123 -9.67 4.47 1.89
CA TYR A 123 -9.05 3.97 3.11
C TYR A 123 -9.71 4.52 4.38
N ALA A 124 -10.09 5.79 4.39
CA ALA A 124 -10.78 6.38 5.52
C ALA A 124 -12.16 5.74 5.72
N ASP A 125 -12.92 5.59 4.65
CA ASP A 125 -14.24 4.95 4.65
C ASP A 125 -14.16 3.52 5.19
N PHE A 126 -13.22 2.72 4.69
CA PHE A 126 -12.98 1.37 5.19
C PHE A 126 -12.60 1.34 6.67
N ALA A 127 -11.69 2.22 7.10
CA ALA A 127 -11.29 2.29 8.51
C ALA A 127 -12.46 2.65 9.43
N GLU A 128 -13.27 3.63 9.04
CA GLU A 128 -14.36 4.13 9.88
C GLU A 128 -15.59 3.22 9.88
N HIS A 129 -16.00 2.70 8.72
CA HIS A 129 -17.25 1.95 8.59
C HIS A 129 -17.09 0.44 8.79
N ASP A 130 -16.01 -0.15 8.25
CA ASP A 130 -15.80 -1.60 8.39
C ASP A 130 -15.00 -1.95 9.64
N LEU A 131 -13.91 -1.19 9.93
CA LEU A 131 -13.05 -1.46 11.08
C LEU A 131 -13.49 -0.72 12.34
N CYS A 132 -14.42 0.22 12.24
CA CYS A 132 -14.88 1.10 13.35
C CYS A 132 -13.72 1.85 14.02
N ILE A 133 -12.73 2.25 13.24
CA ILE A 133 -11.55 3.00 13.69
C ILE A 133 -11.66 4.44 13.19
N PRO A 134 -11.94 5.43 14.05
CA PRO A 134 -11.92 6.84 13.66
C PRO A 134 -10.53 7.25 13.18
N VAL A 135 -10.45 7.93 12.03
CA VAL A 135 -9.20 8.37 11.46
C VAL A 135 -9.24 9.85 11.07
N LEU A 136 -8.07 10.48 11.12
CA LEU A 136 -7.87 11.83 10.61
C LEU A 136 -7.13 11.76 9.28
N LYS A 137 -7.67 12.44 8.27
CA LYS A 137 -6.98 12.62 6.98
C LYS A 137 -6.09 13.85 7.04
N GLY A 138 -4.86 13.73 6.54
CA GLY A 138 -3.92 14.84 6.52
C GLY A 138 -2.86 14.71 5.45
N ARG A 139 -2.23 15.86 5.13
CA ARG A 139 -1.05 15.90 4.27
C ARG A 139 0.19 15.88 5.14
N LYS A 140 1.14 15.01 4.82
CA LYS A 140 2.45 14.96 5.48
C LYS A 140 3.29 16.19 5.16
N THR A 141 4.13 16.57 6.10
CA THR A 141 5.15 17.60 5.90
C THR A 141 6.17 17.16 4.85
N ASP A 142 6.89 18.11 4.26
CA ASP A 142 7.94 17.81 3.27
C ASP A 142 9.05 16.90 3.83
N LYS A 143 9.27 16.93 5.14
CA LYS A 143 10.26 16.09 5.83
C LYS A 143 9.81 14.63 5.96
N GLU A 144 8.51 14.38 6.03
CA GLU A 144 7.94 13.07 6.33
C GLU A 144 7.20 12.43 5.14
N LYS A 145 7.06 13.17 4.03
CA LYS A 145 6.45 12.63 2.82
C LYS A 145 7.28 11.48 2.26
N PHE A 146 6.63 10.64 1.48
CA PHE A 146 7.29 9.54 0.76
C PHE A 146 8.38 10.08 -0.17
N ALA A 147 9.55 9.40 -0.19
CA ALA A 147 10.68 9.79 -1.01
C ALA A 147 10.30 9.84 -2.50
N GLY A 148 10.59 10.94 -3.18
CA GLY A 148 10.22 11.19 -4.57
C GLY A 148 8.80 11.73 -4.78
N ALA A 149 7.90 11.66 -3.80
CA ALA A 149 6.54 12.22 -3.94
C ALA A 149 6.53 13.75 -3.85
N GLU A 150 5.66 14.38 -4.63
CA GLU A 150 5.34 15.81 -4.47
C GLU A 150 4.44 16.05 -3.26
N ALA A 151 3.48 15.15 -3.03
CA ALA A 151 2.61 15.16 -1.87
C ALA A 151 2.33 13.75 -1.38
N THR A 152 2.30 13.58 -0.07
CA THR A 152 1.86 12.36 0.61
C THR A 152 0.71 12.69 1.52
N TYR A 153 -0.39 11.97 1.37
CA TYR A 153 -1.55 12.02 2.25
C TYR A 153 -1.61 10.74 3.08
N THR A 154 -2.20 10.84 4.26
CA THR A 154 -2.32 9.71 5.19
C THR A 154 -3.64 9.74 5.92
N ILE A 155 -4.11 8.56 6.31
CA ILE A 155 -5.08 8.41 7.38
C ILE A 155 -4.35 7.98 8.64
N GLU A 156 -4.63 8.61 9.76
CA GLU A 156 -4.00 8.32 11.05
C GLU A 156 -5.06 8.09 12.11
N ALA A 157 -4.93 6.96 12.81
CA ALA A 157 -5.79 6.59 13.92
C ALA A 157 -5.14 6.99 15.26
N MET A 158 -5.93 7.54 16.18
CA MET A 158 -5.47 7.80 17.54
C MET A 158 -5.53 6.52 18.38
N MET A 159 -4.39 6.12 18.93
CA MET A 159 -4.28 4.96 19.81
C MET A 159 -4.56 5.33 21.27
N LYS A 160 -4.88 4.33 22.10
CA LYS A 160 -5.19 4.53 23.53
C LYS A 160 -4.06 5.18 24.33
N ASP A 161 -2.81 5.05 23.86
CA ASP A 161 -1.63 5.69 24.47
C ASP A 161 -1.40 7.13 24.00
N GLY A 162 -2.33 7.70 23.23
CA GLY A 162 -2.27 9.05 22.70
C GLY A 162 -1.37 9.25 21.48
N LYS A 163 -0.82 8.16 20.91
CA LYS A 163 -0.02 8.24 19.69
C LYS A 163 -0.86 8.03 18.45
N ALA A 164 -0.51 8.74 17.40
CA ALA A 164 -1.11 8.53 16.09
C ALA A 164 -0.46 7.32 15.40
N LEU A 165 -1.30 6.46 14.80
CA LEU A 165 -0.87 5.34 13.98
C LEU A 165 -1.24 5.61 12.52
N GLN A 166 -0.23 5.71 11.65
CA GLN A 166 -0.43 5.75 10.21
C GLN A 166 -1.08 4.44 9.73
N SER A 167 -2.27 4.54 9.15
CA SER A 167 -3.13 3.40 8.82
C SER A 167 -3.33 3.19 7.31
N GLY A 168 -3.00 4.18 6.50
CA GLY A 168 -3.00 4.11 5.04
C GLY A 168 -2.37 5.36 4.46
N THR A 169 -1.81 5.27 3.26
CA THR A 169 -1.17 6.39 2.57
C THR A 169 -1.57 6.48 1.12
N SER A 170 -1.58 7.68 0.58
CA SER A 170 -1.78 7.96 -0.83
C SER A 170 -0.81 9.06 -1.28
N HIS A 171 -0.10 8.80 -2.37
CA HIS A 171 1.00 9.64 -2.87
C HIS A 171 0.69 10.19 -4.26
N TYR A 172 0.94 11.46 -4.43
CA TYR A 172 1.01 12.13 -5.73
C TYR A 172 2.47 12.39 -6.07
N PHE A 173 2.95 11.87 -7.19
CA PHE A 173 4.35 12.00 -7.62
C PHE A 173 4.60 13.11 -8.64
N GLY A 174 3.55 13.69 -9.21
CA GLY A 174 3.72 14.50 -10.41
C GLY A 174 4.22 13.63 -11.58
N ASP A 175 5.14 14.14 -12.37
CA ASP A 175 5.76 13.45 -13.49
C ASP A 175 7.23 13.03 -13.22
N LYS A 176 7.71 13.15 -11.98
CA LYS A 176 9.12 12.88 -11.64
C LYS A 176 9.56 11.47 -11.96
N PHE A 177 8.78 10.47 -11.52
CA PHE A 177 9.09 9.07 -11.79
C PHE A 177 8.98 8.76 -13.29
N SER A 178 7.99 9.32 -13.97
CA SER A 178 7.84 9.18 -15.43
C SER A 178 9.07 9.67 -16.17
N ARG A 179 9.63 10.80 -15.74
CA ARG A 179 10.89 11.33 -16.32
C ARG A 179 12.10 10.48 -15.99
N ALA A 180 12.21 9.99 -14.74
CA ALA A 180 13.36 9.18 -14.31
C ALA A 180 13.43 7.82 -15.03
N TYR A 181 12.26 7.25 -15.36
CA TYR A 181 12.14 5.95 -16.03
C TYR A 181 11.81 6.06 -17.52
N ASP A 182 11.79 7.27 -18.07
CA ASP A 182 11.47 7.56 -19.47
C ASP A 182 10.11 7.00 -19.92
N VAL A 183 9.12 7.08 -19.02
CA VAL A 183 7.73 6.70 -19.30
C VAL A 183 7.09 7.84 -20.08
N THR A 184 6.80 7.63 -21.35
CA THR A 184 6.29 8.67 -22.24
C THR A 184 5.10 8.18 -23.07
N PHE A 185 4.27 9.11 -23.51
CA PHE A 185 3.15 8.83 -24.41
C PHE A 185 2.99 9.94 -25.45
N THR A 186 2.39 9.58 -26.59
CA THR A 186 1.99 10.57 -27.60
C THR A 186 0.67 11.22 -27.18
N GLY A 187 0.71 12.50 -26.90
CA GLY A 187 -0.47 13.31 -26.52
C GLY A 187 -1.42 13.57 -27.67
N ARG A 188 -2.55 14.24 -27.38
CA ARG A 188 -3.60 14.59 -28.36
C ARG A 188 -3.12 15.57 -29.43
N ASP A 189 -2.06 16.31 -29.13
CA ASP A 189 -1.38 17.26 -30.00
C ASP A 189 -0.22 16.65 -30.81
N ASN A 190 -0.07 15.32 -30.77
CA ASN A 190 1.04 14.59 -31.37
C ASN A 190 2.43 14.93 -30.77
N THR A 191 2.50 15.52 -29.59
CA THR A 191 3.76 15.72 -28.87
C THR A 191 4.00 14.59 -27.86
N LEU A 192 5.29 14.37 -27.56
CA LEU A 192 5.70 13.41 -26.53
C LEU A 192 5.52 14.05 -25.16
N GLN A 193 4.81 13.37 -24.26
CA GLN A 193 4.47 13.84 -22.94
C GLN A 193 4.80 12.80 -21.87
N TYR A 194 4.93 13.24 -20.62
CA TYR A 194 5.13 12.36 -19.45
C TYR A 194 3.83 12.27 -18.64
N PRO A 195 3.35 11.06 -18.29
CA PRO A 195 2.15 10.90 -17.48
C PRO A 195 2.41 11.30 -16.02
N PHE A 196 1.34 11.65 -15.33
CA PHE A 196 1.33 11.92 -13.90
C PHE A 196 1.02 10.65 -13.13
N GLN A 197 1.76 10.42 -12.03
CA GLN A 197 1.71 9.14 -11.31
C GLN A 197 1.17 9.28 -9.90
N THR A 198 0.53 8.22 -9.44
CA THR A 198 0.15 8.01 -8.04
C THR A 198 0.59 6.64 -7.56
N SER A 199 0.78 6.52 -6.25
CA SER A 199 0.76 5.22 -5.56
C SER A 199 0.03 5.35 -4.22
N TRP A 200 -0.54 4.26 -3.75
CA TRP A 200 -1.29 4.25 -2.50
C TRP A 200 -1.27 2.84 -1.91
N GLY A 201 -1.35 2.75 -0.57
CA GLY A 201 -1.21 1.45 0.09
C GLY A 201 -1.77 1.40 1.50
N ALA A 202 -2.26 0.21 1.86
CA ALA A 202 -2.64 -0.17 3.20
C ALA A 202 -2.17 -1.60 3.49
N SER A 203 -1.71 -1.85 4.71
CA SER A 203 -1.07 -3.11 5.08
C SER A 203 -1.78 -3.82 6.23
N THR A 204 -1.28 -5.01 6.56
CA THR A 204 -1.66 -5.76 7.76
C THR A 204 -1.41 -5.01 9.07
N ARG A 205 -0.81 -3.80 9.03
CA ARG A 205 -0.80 -2.87 10.17
C ARG A 205 -2.20 -2.56 10.69
N LEU A 206 -3.23 -2.60 9.83
CA LEU A 206 -4.61 -2.43 10.23
C LEU A 206 -5.09 -3.49 11.23
N ILE A 207 -4.54 -4.71 11.20
CA ILE A 207 -4.80 -5.72 12.22
C ILE A 207 -4.29 -5.24 13.59
N GLY A 208 -3.07 -4.67 13.61
CA GLY A 208 -2.54 -4.04 14.82
C GLY A 208 -3.40 -2.87 15.30
N ALA A 209 -3.90 -2.05 14.38
CA ALA A 209 -4.81 -0.96 14.69
C ALA A 209 -6.11 -1.47 15.34
N ILE A 210 -6.72 -2.54 14.81
CA ILE A 210 -7.91 -3.18 15.39
C ILE A 210 -7.62 -3.65 16.82
N ILE A 211 -6.51 -4.36 17.02
CA ILE A 211 -6.11 -4.87 18.35
C ILE A 211 -5.94 -3.71 19.33
N MET A 212 -5.23 -2.66 18.95
CA MET A 212 -4.94 -1.52 19.82
C MET A 212 -6.15 -0.63 20.09
N THR A 213 -7.10 -0.56 19.16
CA THR A 213 -8.30 0.27 19.30
C THR A 213 -9.38 -0.44 20.08
N HIS A 214 -9.66 -1.70 19.74
CA HIS A 214 -10.83 -2.44 20.25
C HIS A 214 -10.49 -3.47 21.33
N GLY A 215 -9.25 -3.97 21.38
CA GLY A 215 -8.82 -4.93 22.40
C GLY A 215 -8.70 -4.33 23.78
N ASP A 216 -8.77 -5.17 24.79
CA ASP A 216 -8.53 -4.87 26.21
C ASP A 216 -7.63 -5.94 26.85
N ASP A 217 -7.51 -5.95 28.18
CA ASP A 217 -6.67 -6.90 28.91
C ASP A 217 -7.24 -8.33 28.88
N ASP A 218 -8.52 -8.50 28.56
CA ASP A 218 -9.18 -9.80 28.42
C ASP A 218 -9.03 -10.38 27.00
N GLY A 219 -8.67 -9.56 26.00
CA GLY A 219 -8.39 -10.02 24.67
C GLY A 219 -8.86 -9.10 23.54
N LEU A 220 -8.97 -9.68 22.34
CA LEU A 220 -9.39 -8.98 21.12
C LEU A 220 -10.92 -8.89 21.04
N ILE A 221 -11.41 -7.67 20.82
CA ILE A 221 -12.80 -7.39 20.52
C ILE A 221 -12.88 -6.97 19.05
N LEU A 222 -13.62 -7.74 18.24
CA LEU A 222 -13.80 -7.43 16.81
C LEU A 222 -15.10 -6.68 16.59
N PRO A 223 -15.08 -5.62 15.78
CA PRO A 223 -16.31 -5.01 15.27
C PRO A 223 -17.18 -6.04 14.53
N PRO A 224 -18.53 -5.95 14.64
CA PRO A 224 -19.41 -6.94 14.02
C PRO A 224 -19.21 -7.11 12.50
N ALA A 225 -18.85 -6.04 11.78
CA ALA A 225 -18.63 -6.08 10.33
C ALA A 225 -17.50 -7.03 9.91
N ILE A 226 -16.46 -7.20 10.75
CA ILE A 226 -15.29 -8.04 10.47
C ILE A 226 -15.23 -9.29 11.34
N ALA A 227 -16.13 -9.45 12.32
CA ALA A 227 -16.17 -10.63 13.18
C ALA A 227 -16.66 -11.84 12.37
N PRO A 228 -15.89 -12.95 12.28
CA PRO A 228 -16.30 -14.15 11.57
C PRO A 228 -17.50 -14.85 12.24
N VAL A 229 -17.65 -14.65 13.55
CA VAL A 229 -18.77 -15.12 14.36
C VAL A 229 -19.31 -13.94 15.16
N GLN A 230 -20.51 -13.49 14.85
CA GLN A 230 -21.12 -12.30 15.46
C GLN A 230 -21.93 -12.63 16.72
N VAL A 231 -22.49 -13.82 16.77
CA VAL A 231 -23.30 -14.29 17.86
C VAL A 231 -22.98 -15.76 18.17
N VAL A 232 -22.75 -16.07 19.44
CA VAL A 232 -22.55 -17.44 19.90
C VAL A 232 -23.70 -17.79 20.83
N ILE A 233 -24.44 -18.85 20.51
CA ILE A 233 -25.51 -19.40 21.38
C ILE A 233 -24.90 -20.55 22.16
N VAL A 234 -24.90 -20.42 23.49
CA VAL A 234 -24.44 -21.48 24.41
C VAL A 234 -25.64 -22.13 25.06
N PRO A 235 -25.99 -23.36 24.67
CA PRO A 235 -27.13 -24.04 25.27
C PRO A 235 -26.83 -24.48 26.72
N VAL A 236 -27.47 -23.86 27.66
CA VAL A 236 -27.40 -24.29 29.08
C VAL A 236 -28.27 -25.52 29.28
N ALA A 237 -27.72 -26.59 29.87
CA ALA A 237 -28.38 -27.87 30.07
C ALA A 237 -28.83 -28.54 28.73
N ALA A 238 -27.94 -28.62 27.77
CA ALA A 238 -28.15 -29.22 26.44
C ALA A 238 -28.69 -30.68 26.48
N HIS A 239 -28.51 -31.38 27.61
CA HIS A 239 -29.03 -32.74 27.85
C HIS A 239 -30.55 -32.79 28.11
N LYS A 240 -31.19 -31.66 28.37
CA LYS A 240 -32.66 -31.62 28.59
C LYS A 240 -33.40 -31.59 27.26
N PRO A 241 -34.53 -32.33 27.15
CA PRO A 241 -35.34 -32.34 25.92
C PRO A 241 -35.78 -30.93 25.52
N GLY A 242 -35.68 -30.62 24.23
CA GLY A 242 -36.12 -29.36 23.62
C GLY A 242 -35.17 -28.18 23.80
N VAL A 243 -34.04 -28.32 24.50
CA VAL A 243 -33.05 -27.22 24.62
C VAL A 243 -32.34 -26.99 23.32
N LEU A 244 -31.80 -28.05 22.67
CA LEU A 244 -31.09 -27.91 21.39
C LEU A 244 -32.01 -27.53 20.24
N ASP A 245 -33.30 -27.93 20.32
CA ASP A 245 -34.28 -27.57 19.27
C ASP A 245 -34.61 -26.07 19.23
N LYS A 246 -34.25 -25.35 20.32
CA LYS A 246 -34.45 -23.89 20.47
C LYS A 246 -33.19 -23.05 20.19
N CYS A 247 -32.05 -23.68 20.05
CA CYS A 247 -30.78 -23.05 19.73
C CYS A 247 -30.53 -23.06 18.23
#